data_ea23e4d8607652d9e84f1fe440fc48ff
#
_entry.id   ea23e4d8607652d9e84f1fe440fc48ff
#
_cell.length_a   1.000
_cell.length_b   1.000
_cell.length_c   1.000
_cell.angle_alpha   90.00
_cell.angle_beta   90.00
_cell.angle_gamma   90.00
#
_symmetry.space_group_name_H-M   'P 1'
#
loop_
_entity.id
_entity.type
_entity.pdbx_description
1 polymer ?
#
loop_
_entity_poly.entity_id
_entity_poly.type
_entity_poly.pdbx_seq_one_letter_code
_entity_poly.pdbx_strand_id
1 'polypeptide(L)'
;MKKVLIITYYWPPSGGSGVQRWVKFSKYLPQYGWQPVIYTPENPEMTSRDESLEEDIPREAVVIKRHITEFYSIYRKLMGKKEAASQEVNPINSQKKTFRQKFMLFLRGNLFIPDPRVTWVRPSVRFLAKYLEEHPVDAIVSTGPPHSMHLIAKKLSKSTGIPWAADFRDPWTKMFYFKHLMLCGWATRKHSRMEKSVLDSASVIVAVSPLVQEEFQAMTDTPVELITNGFDSEDFEQIVEPDGYFNVTHTGLFASDGNPEIVWKTLADKCSTDEEFRKMLRIRLVGKTDPEIINSIKDAGLEGNLIDLGYQEHMVAVREQKNASLLILPLRKEPEYRATLPGKLFEYLASMNPILGIGQTDGAMARIVNQTGAGVVFDWDDQESVSAYVNLCWNRFNAGGEEDYGRAELIGQYSRKSLASRMAGLLDKLSSSR
;
A
#
# COMPACT_ATOMS: atom_id res chain seq x y z
N MET A 1 12.83 -4.24 27.95
CA MET A 1 12.50 -3.92 26.55
C MET A 1 12.44 -2.42 26.40
N LYS A 2 13.06 -1.88 25.34
CA LYS A 2 12.86 -0.49 24.93
C LYS A 2 11.41 -0.28 24.48
N LYS A 3 10.91 0.95 24.57
CA LYS A 3 9.52 1.26 24.22
C LYS A 3 9.48 2.24 23.05
N VAL A 4 8.58 1.98 22.08
CA VAL A 4 8.34 2.88 20.97
C VAL A 4 6.89 3.33 20.93
N LEU A 5 6.66 4.66 20.98
CA LEU A 5 5.33 5.25 20.77
C LEU A 5 5.02 5.34 19.29
N ILE A 6 4.00 4.61 18.84
CA ILE A 6 3.55 4.55 17.44
C ILE A 6 2.25 5.35 17.33
N ILE A 7 2.32 6.48 16.63
CA ILE A 7 1.17 7.37 16.40
C ILE A 7 0.57 7.01 15.03
N THR A 8 -0.58 6.36 15.03
CA THR A 8 -1.29 5.90 13.83
C THR A 8 -2.77 6.24 13.89
N TYR A 9 -3.36 6.52 12.71
CA TYR A 9 -4.81 6.67 12.60
C TYR A 9 -5.49 5.32 12.33
N TYR A 10 -4.85 4.47 11.54
CA TYR A 10 -5.40 3.18 11.15
C TYR A 10 -4.85 2.07 12.06
N TRP A 11 -5.77 1.40 12.75
CA TRP A 11 -5.49 0.29 13.66
C TRP A 11 -6.69 -0.68 13.68
N PRO A 12 -6.52 -1.99 13.97
CA PRO A 12 -7.64 -2.92 14.09
C PRO A 12 -8.74 -2.42 15.04
N PRO A 13 -10.02 -2.71 14.71
CA PRO A 13 -10.54 -3.58 13.65
C PRO A 13 -10.66 -2.94 12.26
N SER A 14 -10.04 -1.77 11.99
CA SER A 14 -9.97 -1.24 10.63
C SER A 14 -9.18 -2.19 9.74
N GLY A 15 -9.64 -2.40 8.49
CA GLY A 15 -8.96 -3.18 7.48
C GLY A 15 -8.18 -2.33 6.47
N GLY A 16 -7.53 -3.00 5.55
CA GLY A 16 -6.81 -2.41 4.42
C GLY A 16 -5.31 -2.24 4.64
N SER A 17 -4.60 -1.95 3.53
CA SER A 17 -3.12 -1.91 3.50
C SER A 17 -2.50 -0.92 4.48
N GLY A 18 -3.21 0.17 4.79
CA GLY A 18 -2.77 1.18 5.75
C GLY A 18 -2.66 0.68 7.19
N VAL A 19 -3.43 -0.37 7.54
CA VAL A 19 -3.42 -1.00 8.88
C VAL A 19 -2.32 -2.05 8.97
N GLN A 20 -2.23 -2.93 7.97
CA GLN A 20 -1.36 -4.10 7.98
C GLN A 20 0.10 -3.77 8.30
N ARG A 21 0.65 -2.69 7.75
CA ARG A 21 2.06 -2.32 7.95
C ARG A 21 2.44 -2.24 9.43
N TRP A 22 1.72 -1.45 10.22
CA TRP A 22 2.09 -1.23 11.62
C TRP A 22 1.56 -2.31 12.56
N VAL A 23 0.49 -3.01 12.21
CA VAL A 23 0.09 -4.22 12.94
C VAL A 23 1.19 -5.28 12.83
N LYS A 24 1.64 -5.57 11.60
CA LYS A 24 2.70 -6.57 11.37
C LYS A 24 4.06 -6.14 11.96
N PHE A 25 4.45 -4.85 11.87
CA PHE A 25 5.63 -4.39 12.61
C PHE A 25 5.47 -4.59 14.12
N SER A 26 4.31 -4.26 14.68
CA SER A 26 4.05 -4.46 16.10
C SER A 26 4.11 -5.93 16.52
N LYS A 27 3.65 -6.86 15.66
CA LYS A 27 3.75 -8.32 15.86
C LYS A 27 5.21 -8.77 16.08
N TYR A 28 6.14 -8.25 15.26
CA TYR A 28 7.52 -8.72 15.28
C TYR A 28 8.47 -7.88 16.13
N LEU A 29 8.21 -6.60 16.43
CA LEU A 29 9.07 -5.73 17.22
C LEU A 29 9.47 -6.30 18.60
N PRO A 30 8.58 -7.02 19.35
CA PRO A 30 8.97 -7.64 20.61
C PRO A 30 10.12 -8.65 20.48
N GLN A 31 10.22 -9.37 19.36
CA GLN A 31 11.31 -10.31 19.08
C GLN A 31 12.67 -9.62 18.96
N TYR A 32 12.68 -8.32 18.72
CA TYR A 32 13.87 -7.46 18.60
C TYR A 32 14.05 -6.51 19.78
N GLY A 33 13.37 -6.81 20.91
CA GLY A 33 13.55 -6.06 22.16
C GLY A 33 12.76 -4.75 22.27
N TRP A 34 11.79 -4.49 21.38
CA TRP A 34 10.95 -3.29 21.38
C TRP A 34 9.51 -3.58 21.78
N GLN A 35 9.01 -2.88 22.78
CA GLN A 35 7.60 -2.89 23.18
C GLN A 35 6.83 -1.80 22.40
N PRO A 36 5.84 -2.16 21.59
CA PRO A 36 5.02 -1.16 20.91
C PRO A 36 3.99 -0.54 21.86
N VAL A 37 3.93 0.80 21.86
CA VAL A 37 2.91 1.62 22.53
C VAL A 37 2.12 2.34 21.44
N ILE A 38 0.92 1.89 21.16
CA ILE A 38 0.11 2.36 20.04
C ILE A 38 -0.81 3.49 20.50
N TYR A 39 -0.76 4.63 19.83
CA TYR A 39 -1.71 5.73 20.01
C TYR A 39 -2.58 5.87 18.77
N THR A 40 -3.89 5.65 18.93
CA THR A 40 -4.86 5.58 17.83
C THR A 40 -6.21 6.18 18.22
N PRO A 41 -7.07 6.62 17.26
CA PRO A 41 -8.42 7.05 17.59
C PRO A 41 -9.28 5.89 18.11
N GLU A 42 -10.21 6.20 19.00
CA GLU A 42 -11.24 5.27 19.49
C GLU A 42 -12.36 5.08 18.46
N ASN A 43 -12.65 6.14 17.69
CA ASN A 43 -13.76 6.21 16.74
C ASN A 43 -13.28 6.58 15.33
N PRO A 44 -12.34 5.79 14.71
CA PRO A 44 -11.84 6.11 13.38
C PRO A 44 -12.93 5.93 12.31
N GLU A 45 -12.84 6.70 11.24
CA GLU A 45 -13.60 6.37 10.01
C GLU A 45 -12.95 5.13 9.36
N MET A 46 -13.71 4.04 9.32
CA MET A 46 -13.29 2.78 8.72
C MET A 46 -13.90 2.64 7.32
N THR A 47 -13.07 2.41 6.31
CA THR A 47 -13.51 2.07 4.95
C THR A 47 -13.79 0.57 4.79
N SER A 48 -13.12 -0.25 5.60
CA SER A 48 -13.32 -1.70 5.70
C SER A 48 -13.06 -2.13 7.14
N ARG A 49 -13.63 -3.26 7.52
CA ARG A 49 -13.41 -3.90 8.81
C ARG A 49 -12.77 -5.26 8.61
N ASP A 50 -11.74 -5.56 9.38
CA ASP A 50 -11.00 -6.81 9.34
C ASP A 50 -10.57 -7.16 10.77
N GLU A 51 -11.33 -8.06 11.38
CA GLU A 51 -11.10 -8.51 12.77
C GLU A 51 -9.93 -9.48 12.87
N SER A 52 -9.56 -10.17 11.79
CA SER A 52 -8.44 -11.12 11.79
C SER A 52 -7.10 -10.45 12.13
N LEU A 53 -6.96 -9.16 11.82
CA LEU A 53 -5.78 -8.39 12.17
C LEU A 53 -5.60 -8.16 13.68
N GLU A 54 -6.63 -8.40 14.50
CA GLU A 54 -6.52 -8.30 15.96
C GLU A 54 -5.66 -9.43 16.55
N GLU A 55 -5.61 -10.58 15.88
CA GLU A 55 -4.78 -11.75 16.27
C GLU A 55 -3.28 -11.44 16.15
N ASP A 56 -2.90 -10.51 15.27
CA ASP A 56 -1.52 -10.10 15.08
C ASP A 56 -1.03 -9.08 16.13
N ILE A 57 -1.91 -8.60 17.01
CA ILE A 57 -1.52 -7.64 18.06
C ILE A 57 -0.80 -8.41 19.17
N PRO A 58 0.49 -8.14 19.43
CA PRO A 58 1.23 -8.88 20.45
C PRO A 58 0.71 -8.50 21.86
N ARG A 59 0.78 -9.46 22.79
CA ARG A 59 0.32 -9.26 24.17
C ARG A 59 1.07 -8.16 24.90
N GLU A 60 2.29 -7.90 24.50
CA GLU A 60 3.16 -6.83 25.03
C GLU A 60 2.76 -5.45 24.55
N ALA A 61 1.91 -5.34 23.54
CA ALA A 61 1.49 -4.05 23.01
C ALA A 61 0.57 -3.31 23.99
N VAL A 62 0.86 -2.03 24.19
CA VAL A 62 -0.03 -1.12 24.93
C VAL A 62 -0.82 -0.31 23.91
N VAL A 63 -2.15 -0.43 23.89
CA VAL A 63 -3.01 0.29 22.93
C VAL A 63 -3.79 1.39 23.65
N ILE A 64 -3.48 2.64 23.33
CA ILE A 64 -4.11 3.86 23.86
C ILE A 64 -5.10 4.39 22.82
N LYS A 65 -6.38 4.26 23.10
CA LYS A 65 -7.46 4.77 22.25
C LYS A 65 -8.00 6.08 22.80
N ARG A 66 -8.18 7.09 21.94
CA ARG A 66 -8.75 8.39 22.32
C ARG A 66 -9.79 8.84 21.33
N HIS A 67 -10.90 9.36 21.85
CA HIS A 67 -11.95 9.95 21.02
C HIS A 67 -11.44 11.15 20.23
N ILE A 68 -11.79 11.24 18.94
CA ILE A 68 -11.48 12.36 18.06
C ILE A 68 -12.74 12.97 17.49
N THR A 69 -12.66 14.26 17.13
CA THR A 69 -13.73 14.93 16.38
C THR A 69 -13.48 14.72 14.90
N GLU A 70 -14.27 13.84 14.26
CA GLU A 70 -14.21 13.59 12.84
C GLU A 70 -15.03 14.62 12.06
N PHE A 71 -14.39 15.31 11.12
CA PHE A 71 -15.06 16.27 10.26
C PHE A 71 -16.12 15.62 9.37
N TYR A 72 -15.89 14.39 8.95
CA TYR A 72 -16.79 13.64 8.09
C TYR A 72 -18.13 13.31 8.79
N SER A 73 -18.14 13.14 10.10
CA SER A 73 -19.36 12.95 10.87
C SER A 73 -20.23 14.21 10.87
N ILE A 74 -19.61 15.40 10.91
CA ILE A 74 -20.28 16.68 10.77
C ILE A 74 -20.80 16.86 9.32
N TYR A 75 -19.97 16.47 8.34
CA TYR A 75 -20.33 16.48 6.93
C TYR A 75 -21.55 15.60 6.63
N ARG A 76 -21.60 14.36 7.13
CA ARG A 76 -22.76 13.46 6.98
C ARG A 76 -24.03 14.01 7.60
N LYS A 77 -23.93 14.71 8.72
CA LYS A 77 -25.08 15.37 9.36
C LYS A 77 -25.63 16.53 8.52
N LEU A 78 -24.75 17.25 7.80
CA LEU A 78 -25.12 18.39 6.96
C LEU A 78 -25.65 18.00 5.57
N MET A 79 -25.18 16.88 5.00
CA MET A 79 -25.53 16.45 3.64
C MET A 79 -26.66 15.42 3.57
N GLY A 80 -27.04 14.79 4.68
CA GLY A 80 -28.05 13.73 4.72
C GLY A 80 -27.52 12.34 4.39
N LYS A 81 -28.12 11.29 4.99
CA LYS A 81 -27.60 9.89 4.95
C LYS A 81 -27.50 9.28 3.54
N LYS A 82 -28.38 9.65 2.60
CA LYS A 82 -28.42 9.06 1.24
C LYS A 82 -27.30 9.55 0.32
N GLU A 83 -26.93 10.83 0.39
CA GLU A 83 -25.83 11.39 -0.44
C GLU A 83 -24.46 11.03 0.12
N ALA A 84 -24.34 10.77 1.41
CA ALA A 84 -23.08 10.35 2.04
C ALA A 84 -22.71 8.90 1.69
N ALA A 85 -23.69 7.99 1.62
CA ALA A 85 -23.44 6.58 1.29
C ALA A 85 -22.97 6.35 -0.17
N SER A 86 -23.40 7.19 -1.11
CA SER A 86 -22.94 7.10 -2.52
C SER A 86 -21.51 7.63 -2.72
N GLN A 87 -20.91 8.27 -1.74
CA GLN A 87 -19.56 8.85 -1.79
C GLN A 87 -18.49 8.03 -1.05
N GLU A 88 -18.86 6.92 -0.41
CA GLU A 88 -17.90 6.01 0.24
C GLU A 88 -16.97 5.31 -0.75
N VAL A 89 -17.32 5.34 -2.05
CA VAL A 89 -16.48 4.81 -3.14
C VAL A 89 -15.80 5.97 -3.86
N ASN A 90 -14.71 6.48 -3.28
CA ASN A 90 -13.76 7.40 -3.91
C ASN A 90 -14.39 8.67 -4.56
N PRO A 91 -14.64 9.76 -3.81
CA PRO A 91 -15.21 11.01 -4.35
C PRO A 91 -14.30 11.70 -5.39
N ILE A 92 -13.10 11.17 -5.62
CA ILE A 92 -12.09 11.70 -6.53
C ILE A 92 -12.34 11.23 -7.98
N ASN A 93 -12.93 10.05 -8.18
CA ASN A 93 -13.08 9.41 -9.50
C ASN A 93 -14.41 9.68 -10.23
N SER A 94 -15.39 10.37 -9.65
CA SER A 94 -16.63 10.66 -10.37
C SER A 94 -16.42 11.77 -11.42
N GLN A 95 -16.64 11.47 -12.68
CA GLN A 95 -16.45 12.41 -13.80
C GLN A 95 -17.38 13.62 -13.78
N LYS A 96 -18.52 13.58 -13.05
CA LYS A 96 -19.46 14.70 -12.93
C LYS A 96 -19.71 15.09 -11.48
N LYS A 97 -18.88 15.98 -10.94
CA LYS A 97 -19.08 16.52 -9.57
C LYS A 97 -20.09 17.65 -9.58
N THR A 98 -21.08 17.60 -8.67
CA THR A 98 -22.02 18.69 -8.42
C THR A 98 -21.29 19.90 -7.82
N PHE A 99 -21.89 21.11 -7.95
CA PHE A 99 -21.32 22.34 -7.36
C PHE A 99 -21.07 22.20 -5.84
N ARG A 100 -21.99 21.55 -5.12
CA ARG A 100 -21.84 21.26 -3.67
C ARG A 100 -20.63 20.37 -3.40
N GLN A 101 -20.41 19.31 -4.19
CA GLN A 101 -19.27 18.42 -4.05
C GLN A 101 -17.94 19.15 -4.31
N LYS A 102 -17.88 19.99 -5.34
CA LYS A 102 -16.71 20.85 -5.63
C LYS A 102 -16.40 21.80 -4.49
N PHE A 103 -17.44 22.46 -3.95
CA PHE A 103 -17.30 23.36 -2.80
C PHE A 103 -16.78 22.65 -1.55
N MET A 104 -17.27 21.45 -1.27
CA MET A 104 -16.81 20.66 -0.13
C MET A 104 -15.38 20.13 -0.30
N LEU A 105 -14.99 19.72 -1.51
CA LEU A 105 -13.58 19.39 -1.82
C LEU A 105 -12.67 20.62 -1.64
N PHE A 106 -13.13 21.78 -2.07
CA PHE A 106 -12.43 23.04 -1.84
C PHE A 106 -12.26 23.33 -0.34
N LEU A 107 -13.33 23.24 0.46
CA LEU A 107 -13.24 23.45 1.90
C LEU A 107 -12.31 22.40 2.57
N ARG A 108 -12.42 21.14 2.19
CA ARG A 108 -11.56 20.06 2.70
C ARG A 108 -10.09 20.35 2.44
N GLY A 109 -9.73 20.70 1.20
CA GLY A 109 -8.34 20.92 0.81
C GLY A 109 -7.75 22.21 1.36
N ASN A 110 -8.56 23.27 1.57
CA ASN A 110 -8.06 24.59 1.89
C ASN A 110 -8.17 24.98 3.37
N LEU A 111 -9.14 24.41 4.12
CA LEU A 111 -9.31 24.71 5.55
C LEU A 111 -8.68 23.64 6.46
N PHE A 112 -8.76 22.37 6.08
CA PHE A 112 -8.26 21.26 6.89
C PHE A 112 -6.88 20.79 6.40
N ILE A 113 -5.86 21.58 6.69
CA ILE A 113 -4.47 21.32 6.27
C ILE A 113 -3.67 20.78 7.48
N PRO A 114 -3.06 19.58 7.35
CA PRO A 114 -2.83 18.77 6.14
C PRO A 114 -3.99 17.89 5.71
N ASP A 115 -4.87 17.54 6.62
CA ASP A 115 -6.01 16.64 6.44
C ASP A 115 -7.07 16.90 7.53
N PRO A 116 -8.27 16.31 7.41
CA PRO A 116 -9.37 16.54 8.37
C PRO A 116 -9.06 16.15 9.82
N ARG A 117 -7.97 15.39 10.08
CA ARG A 117 -7.54 14.97 11.41
C ARG A 117 -6.65 16.00 12.12
N VAL A 118 -6.43 17.16 11.50
CA VAL A 118 -5.65 18.26 12.08
C VAL A 118 -6.20 18.74 13.44
N THR A 119 -7.51 18.61 13.66
CA THR A 119 -8.16 18.91 14.94
C THR A 119 -7.70 18.03 16.09
N TRP A 120 -7.24 16.82 15.79
CA TRP A 120 -6.72 15.87 16.77
C TRP A 120 -5.30 16.21 17.25
N VAL A 121 -4.55 17.02 16.53
CA VAL A 121 -3.13 17.31 16.83
C VAL A 121 -2.96 17.94 18.22
N ARG A 122 -3.67 19.02 18.53
CA ARG A 122 -3.50 19.72 19.81
C ARG A 122 -3.92 18.89 21.04
N PRO A 123 -5.10 18.25 21.04
CA PRO A 123 -5.52 17.36 22.13
C PRO A 123 -4.55 16.19 22.35
N SER A 124 -4.07 15.57 21.26
CA SER A 124 -3.12 14.45 21.33
C SER A 124 -1.79 14.86 21.95
N VAL A 125 -1.22 15.98 21.51
CA VAL A 125 0.05 16.48 22.06
C VAL A 125 -0.06 16.74 23.57
N ARG A 126 -1.14 17.38 24.02
CA ARG A 126 -1.36 17.65 25.46
C ARG A 126 -1.47 16.35 26.27
N PHE A 127 -2.24 15.41 25.77
CA PHE A 127 -2.43 14.12 26.44
C PHE A 127 -1.14 13.31 26.47
N LEU A 128 -0.49 13.15 25.33
CA LEU A 128 0.72 12.33 25.21
C LEU A 128 1.91 12.95 25.95
N ALA A 129 2.05 14.28 25.98
CA ALA A 129 3.09 14.92 26.79
C ALA A 129 2.99 14.53 28.26
N LYS A 130 1.76 14.61 28.84
CA LYS A 130 1.54 14.17 30.21
C LYS A 130 1.71 12.67 30.40
N TYR A 131 1.23 11.85 29.45
CA TYR A 131 1.37 10.39 29.50
C TYR A 131 2.85 9.96 29.54
N LEU A 132 3.69 10.62 28.74
CA LEU A 132 5.12 10.31 28.64
C LEU A 132 5.94 10.70 29.87
N GLU A 133 5.43 11.61 30.74
CA GLU A 133 6.04 11.90 32.04
C GLU A 133 5.97 10.69 32.99
N GLU A 134 4.84 9.96 32.95
CA GLU A 134 4.61 8.77 33.78
C GLU A 134 5.04 7.46 33.09
N HIS A 135 5.02 7.44 31.77
CA HIS A 135 5.30 6.27 30.91
C HIS A 135 6.33 6.61 29.83
N PRO A 136 7.61 6.77 30.17
CA PRO A 136 8.64 7.15 29.21
C PRO A 136 8.81 6.10 28.08
N VAL A 137 9.14 6.59 26.89
CA VAL A 137 9.47 5.78 25.72
C VAL A 137 10.83 6.20 25.16
N ASP A 138 11.48 5.28 24.44
CA ASP A 138 12.84 5.50 23.90
C ASP A 138 12.81 6.14 22.51
N ALA A 139 11.72 5.96 21.76
CA ALA A 139 11.54 6.53 20.43
C ALA A 139 10.06 6.81 20.13
N ILE A 140 9.82 7.71 19.19
CA ILE A 140 8.50 8.00 18.62
C ILE A 140 8.51 7.59 17.16
N VAL A 141 7.42 7.00 16.69
CA VAL A 141 7.12 6.80 15.27
C VAL A 141 5.78 7.43 14.97
N SER A 142 5.68 8.12 13.83
CA SER A 142 4.39 8.53 13.28
C SER A 142 4.25 7.98 11.87
N THR A 143 3.08 7.46 11.53
CA THR A 143 2.83 6.92 10.18
C THR A 143 1.72 7.69 9.48
N GLY A 144 1.96 8.07 8.24
CA GLY A 144 1.03 8.84 7.40
C GLY A 144 0.92 8.29 5.98
N PRO A 145 -0.18 8.52 5.27
CA PRO A 145 -1.33 9.35 5.65
C PRO A 145 -2.24 8.72 6.73
N PRO A 146 -3.01 9.52 7.49
CA PRO A 146 -3.10 10.99 7.49
C PRO A 146 -1.83 11.66 8.02
N HIS A 147 -1.41 12.78 7.39
CA HIS A 147 -0.16 13.47 7.73
C HIS A 147 -0.23 14.28 9.04
N SER A 148 -1.44 14.49 9.58
CA SER A 148 -1.64 15.05 10.92
C SER A 148 -0.91 14.26 12.01
N MET A 149 -0.65 12.96 11.81
CA MET A 149 0.13 12.11 12.73
C MET A 149 1.55 12.62 12.88
N HIS A 150 2.18 13.03 11.77
CA HIS A 150 3.53 13.61 11.79
C HIS A 150 3.58 14.93 12.59
N LEU A 151 2.50 15.73 12.56
CA LEU A 151 2.42 16.97 13.32
C LEU A 151 2.32 16.73 14.84
N ILE A 152 1.67 15.63 15.25
CA ILE A 152 1.64 15.21 16.66
C ILE A 152 3.06 14.83 17.09
N ALA A 153 3.70 13.92 16.36
CA ALA A 153 5.05 13.46 16.68
C ALA A 153 6.08 14.58 16.68
N LYS A 154 6.07 15.46 15.67
CA LYS A 154 6.93 16.63 15.60
C LYS A 154 6.88 17.50 16.86
N LYS A 155 5.65 17.80 17.34
CA LYS A 155 5.47 18.63 18.54
C LYS A 155 5.91 17.91 19.80
N LEU A 156 5.64 16.61 19.91
CA LEU A 156 6.09 15.79 21.03
C LEU A 156 7.60 15.67 21.07
N SER A 157 8.24 15.28 19.98
CA SER A 157 9.69 15.19 19.88
C SER A 157 10.37 16.50 20.26
N LYS A 158 9.85 17.64 19.76
CA LYS A 158 10.37 18.96 20.12
C LYS A 158 10.25 19.28 21.61
N SER A 159 9.15 18.87 22.29
CA SER A 159 8.92 19.19 23.70
C SER A 159 9.57 18.24 24.67
N THR A 160 9.79 16.97 24.28
CA THR A 160 10.32 15.91 25.15
C THR A 160 11.78 15.56 24.87
N GLY A 161 12.32 15.96 23.70
CA GLY A 161 13.65 15.54 23.24
C GLY A 161 13.71 14.09 22.79
N ILE A 162 12.57 13.36 22.73
CA ILE A 162 12.54 11.97 22.28
C ILE A 162 12.74 11.92 20.76
N PRO A 163 13.68 11.09 20.24
CA PRO A 163 13.93 10.99 18.81
C PRO A 163 12.71 10.41 18.07
N TRP A 164 12.52 10.88 16.84
CA TRP A 164 11.31 10.61 16.07
C TRP A 164 11.61 10.13 14.66
N ALA A 165 11.02 8.98 14.28
CA ALA A 165 10.99 8.48 12.92
C ALA A 165 9.64 8.85 12.26
N ALA A 166 9.70 9.49 11.09
CA ALA A 166 8.52 9.84 10.29
C ALA A 166 8.33 8.79 9.18
N ASP A 167 7.35 7.88 9.32
CA ASP A 167 7.05 6.83 8.35
C ASP A 167 6.03 7.33 7.31
N PHE A 168 6.52 7.65 6.12
CA PHE A 168 5.72 8.06 4.97
C PHE A 168 5.37 6.86 4.12
N ARG A 169 4.14 6.35 4.28
CA ARG A 169 3.61 5.29 3.41
C ARG A 169 3.29 5.79 2.00
N ASP A 170 3.06 7.10 1.90
CA ASP A 170 2.81 7.82 0.66
C ASP A 170 3.45 9.22 0.74
N PRO A 171 3.91 9.80 -0.38
CA PRO A 171 4.34 11.19 -0.39
C PRO A 171 3.15 12.11 -0.08
N TRP A 172 3.41 13.28 0.52
CA TRP A 172 2.33 14.16 0.94
C TRP A 172 1.79 15.02 -0.21
N THR A 173 2.64 15.88 -0.79
CA THR A 173 2.20 16.82 -1.83
C THR A 173 2.24 16.26 -3.25
N LYS A 174 2.92 15.13 -3.45
CA LYS A 174 3.06 14.48 -4.76
C LYS A 174 2.08 13.31 -4.99
N MET A 175 1.14 13.09 -4.08
CA MET A 175 0.09 12.09 -4.29
C MET A 175 -0.82 12.46 -5.46
N PHE A 176 -1.20 11.47 -6.27
CA PHE A 176 -2.05 11.66 -7.45
C PHE A 176 -3.36 12.41 -7.15
N TYR A 177 -3.96 12.20 -5.98
CA TYR A 177 -5.20 12.89 -5.60
C TYR A 177 -5.00 14.35 -5.19
N PHE A 178 -3.77 14.79 -4.91
CA PHE A 178 -3.49 16.15 -4.43
C PHE A 178 -3.94 17.21 -5.43
N LYS A 179 -3.73 16.97 -6.74
CA LYS A 179 -4.20 17.83 -7.82
C LYS A 179 -5.74 17.96 -7.90
N HIS A 180 -6.47 16.97 -7.36
CA HIS A 180 -7.94 16.95 -7.36
C HIS A 180 -8.57 17.67 -6.17
N LEU A 181 -7.79 18.11 -5.18
CA LEU A 181 -8.29 18.80 -3.98
C LEU A 181 -8.71 20.26 -4.23
N MET A 182 -8.55 20.80 -5.44
CA MET A 182 -8.91 22.19 -5.80
C MET A 182 -8.24 23.21 -4.87
N LEU A 183 -6.95 23.04 -4.59
CA LEU A 183 -6.21 23.89 -3.68
C LEU A 183 -5.98 25.29 -4.26
N CYS A 184 -6.18 26.32 -3.44
CA CYS A 184 -5.70 27.67 -3.78
C CYS A 184 -4.18 27.77 -3.55
N GLY A 185 -3.53 28.75 -4.18
CA GLY A 185 -2.07 28.92 -4.11
C GLY A 185 -1.52 29.08 -2.68
N TRP A 186 -2.31 29.64 -1.76
CA TRP A 186 -1.93 29.71 -0.35
C TRP A 186 -1.92 28.30 0.31
N ALA A 187 -2.98 27.51 0.08
CA ALA A 187 -3.09 26.18 0.63
C ALA A 187 -1.98 25.26 0.10
N THR A 188 -1.71 25.30 -1.21
CA THR A 188 -0.60 24.55 -1.83
C THR A 188 0.72 24.90 -1.16
N ARG A 189 1.06 26.20 -1.04
CA ARG A 189 2.29 26.63 -0.35
C ARG A 189 2.33 26.22 1.11
N LYS A 190 1.18 26.21 1.81
CA LYS A 190 1.09 25.77 3.20
C LYS A 190 1.38 24.27 3.32
N HIS A 191 0.77 23.43 2.47
CA HIS A 191 1.08 21.99 2.43
C HIS A 191 2.57 21.74 2.20
N SER A 192 3.18 22.35 1.18
CA SER A 192 4.61 22.15 0.87
C SER A 192 5.52 22.60 2.02
N ARG A 193 5.21 23.72 2.68
CA ARG A 193 5.97 24.19 3.85
C ARG A 193 5.83 23.23 5.04
N MET A 194 4.63 22.66 5.23
CA MET A 194 4.40 21.71 6.34
C MET A 194 5.10 20.40 6.09
N GLU A 195 5.04 19.86 4.86
CA GLU A 195 5.80 18.67 4.45
C GLU A 195 7.30 18.88 4.68
N LYS A 196 7.88 19.92 4.09
CA LYS A 196 9.29 20.28 4.28
C LYS A 196 9.65 20.40 5.76
N SER A 197 8.81 21.05 6.55
CA SER A 197 9.02 21.23 7.98
C SER A 197 8.94 19.93 8.78
N VAL A 198 8.19 18.93 8.33
CA VAL A 198 8.17 17.57 8.91
C VAL A 198 9.46 16.84 8.54
N LEU A 199 9.84 16.87 7.25
CA LEU A 199 11.07 16.25 6.77
C LEU A 199 12.31 16.78 7.51
N ASP A 200 12.44 18.11 7.69
CA ASP A 200 13.58 18.73 8.36
C ASP A 200 13.61 18.56 9.89
N SER A 201 12.49 18.14 10.51
CA SER A 201 12.40 18.05 11.97
C SER A 201 12.45 16.61 12.48
N ALA A 202 12.25 15.62 11.61
CA ALA A 202 12.37 14.22 11.99
C ALA A 202 13.83 13.85 12.25
N SER A 203 14.07 12.91 13.15
CA SER A 203 15.42 12.36 13.37
C SER A 203 15.81 11.43 12.21
N VAL A 204 14.81 10.78 11.62
CA VAL A 204 14.92 9.96 10.41
C VAL A 204 13.57 9.92 9.69
N ILE A 205 13.60 9.81 8.38
CA ILE A 205 12.42 9.60 7.53
C ILE A 205 12.46 8.16 7.05
N VAL A 206 11.30 7.50 7.03
CA VAL A 206 11.13 6.19 6.42
C VAL A 206 10.26 6.35 5.18
N ALA A 207 10.78 5.94 4.03
CA ALA A 207 10.07 5.89 2.75
C ALA A 207 9.76 4.44 2.38
N VAL A 208 8.63 4.21 1.69
CA VAL A 208 8.19 2.86 1.29
C VAL A 208 8.59 2.49 -0.13
N SER A 209 9.17 3.41 -0.88
CA SER A 209 9.56 3.23 -2.29
C SER A 209 10.92 3.88 -2.55
N PRO A 210 11.79 3.27 -3.39
CA PRO A 210 13.10 3.83 -3.74
C PRO A 210 13.00 5.24 -4.34
N LEU A 211 12.02 5.49 -5.20
CA LEU A 211 11.85 6.79 -5.83
C LEU A 211 11.36 7.84 -4.84
N VAL A 212 10.50 7.47 -3.89
CA VAL A 212 10.09 8.37 -2.79
C VAL A 212 11.27 8.68 -1.87
N GLN A 213 12.14 7.70 -1.61
CA GLN A 213 13.38 7.91 -0.85
C GLN A 213 14.28 8.94 -1.54
N GLU A 214 14.54 8.76 -2.83
CA GLU A 214 15.35 9.70 -3.63
C GLU A 214 14.75 11.12 -3.62
N GLU A 215 13.43 11.23 -3.80
CA GLU A 215 12.72 12.50 -3.78
C GLU A 215 12.81 13.21 -2.42
N PHE A 216 12.60 12.49 -1.33
CA PHE A 216 12.70 13.10 0.00
C PHE A 216 14.14 13.48 0.33
N GLN A 217 15.13 12.63 -0.01
CA GLN A 217 16.53 12.96 0.24
C GLN A 217 16.98 14.21 -0.54
N ALA A 218 16.41 14.46 -1.72
CA ALA A 218 16.64 15.71 -2.45
C ALA A 218 15.99 16.95 -1.80
N MET A 219 15.02 16.76 -0.90
CA MET A 219 14.30 17.83 -0.22
C MET A 219 14.87 18.19 1.15
N THR A 220 15.66 17.30 1.81
CA THR A 220 16.11 17.49 3.18
C THR A 220 17.46 16.84 3.44
N ASP A 221 18.21 17.38 4.42
CA ASP A 221 19.45 16.77 4.93
C ASP A 221 19.18 15.66 5.97
N THR A 222 17.93 15.52 6.43
CA THR A 222 17.53 14.41 7.33
C THR A 222 17.72 13.08 6.62
N PRO A 223 18.33 12.06 7.25
CA PRO A 223 18.48 10.73 6.65
C PRO A 223 17.13 10.13 6.25
N VAL A 224 17.05 9.58 5.03
CA VAL A 224 15.88 8.90 4.50
C VAL A 224 16.18 7.42 4.31
N GLU A 225 15.55 6.57 5.10
CA GLU A 225 15.71 5.12 5.06
C GLU A 225 14.59 4.46 4.24
N LEU A 226 14.95 3.47 3.44
CA LEU A 226 13.98 2.71 2.66
C LEU A 226 13.52 1.48 3.42
N ILE A 227 12.28 1.47 3.90
CA ILE A 227 11.62 0.29 4.46
C ILE A 227 10.27 0.13 3.76
N THR A 228 10.22 -0.74 2.77
CA THR A 228 9.05 -0.95 1.90
C THR A 228 7.86 -1.58 2.66
N ASN A 229 6.74 -1.78 1.99
CA ASN A 229 5.76 -2.78 2.39
C ASN A 229 6.33 -4.17 2.10
N GLY A 230 5.63 -5.21 2.54
CA GLY A 230 6.13 -6.57 2.40
C GLY A 230 5.02 -7.60 2.57
N PHE A 231 5.39 -8.89 2.53
CA PHE A 231 4.52 -10.03 2.71
C PHE A 231 4.75 -10.72 4.06
N ASP A 232 3.77 -11.48 4.54
CA ASP A 232 3.94 -12.37 5.67
C ASP A 232 4.33 -13.76 5.18
N SER A 233 5.48 -14.26 5.60
CA SER A 233 5.99 -15.55 5.12
C SER A 233 5.09 -16.73 5.54
N GLU A 234 4.43 -16.61 6.69
CA GLU A 234 3.51 -17.63 7.23
C GLU A 234 2.34 -17.90 6.27
N ASP A 235 1.88 -16.88 5.52
CA ASP A 235 0.78 -17.00 4.56
C ASP A 235 1.14 -17.91 3.37
N PHE A 236 2.44 -18.04 3.05
CA PHE A 236 2.96 -18.77 1.89
C PHE A 236 3.53 -20.17 2.20
N GLU A 237 3.49 -20.61 3.45
CA GLU A 237 4.02 -21.93 3.86
C GLU A 237 3.19 -23.10 3.34
N GLN A 238 1.90 -22.91 3.08
CA GLN A 238 1.05 -23.99 2.58
C GLN A 238 1.48 -24.47 1.19
N ILE A 239 1.50 -25.79 1.00
CA ILE A 239 1.73 -26.41 -0.30
C ILE A 239 0.43 -26.30 -1.10
N VAL A 240 0.53 -25.87 -2.36
CA VAL A 240 -0.59 -25.81 -3.30
C VAL A 240 -0.26 -26.71 -4.48
N GLU A 241 -1.07 -27.74 -4.67
CA GLU A 241 -0.94 -28.62 -5.84
C GLU A 241 -1.42 -27.88 -7.10
N PRO A 242 -0.64 -27.85 -8.19
CA PRO A 242 -1.04 -27.25 -9.45
C PRO A 242 -2.30 -27.95 -10.02
N ASP A 243 -3.23 -27.15 -10.54
CA ASP A 243 -4.47 -27.66 -11.15
C ASP A 243 -4.28 -28.13 -12.61
N GLY A 244 -3.07 -28.01 -13.12
CA GLY A 244 -2.69 -28.45 -14.46
C GLY A 244 -3.07 -27.49 -15.59
N TYR A 245 -3.56 -26.27 -15.28
CA TYR A 245 -3.89 -25.24 -16.26
C TYR A 245 -2.84 -24.11 -16.26
N PHE A 246 -2.70 -23.43 -17.40
CA PHE A 246 -1.91 -22.22 -17.50
C PHE A 246 -2.71 -21.03 -16.93
N ASN A 247 -2.55 -20.81 -15.63
CA ASN A 247 -3.29 -19.81 -14.88
C ASN A 247 -2.64 -18.43 -14.99
N VAL A 248 -3.32 -17.50 -15.67
CA VAL A 248 -2.96 -16.08 -15.72
C VAL A 248 -3.81 -15.35 -14.69
N THR A 249 -3.20 -14.98 -13.56
CA THR A 249 -3.94 -14.61 -12.35
C THR A 249 -3.71 -13.15 -11.97
N HIS A 250 -4.80 -12.46 -11.59
CA HIS A 250 -4.75 -11.17 -10.90
C HIS A 250 -5.52 -11.25 -9.59
N THR A 251 -4.94 -10.72 -8.49
CA THR A 251 -5.59 -10.69 -7.18
C THR A 251 -5.78 -9.26 -6.65
N GLY A 252 -6.84 -9.07 -5.86
CA GLY A 252 -7.20 -7.80 -5.22
C GLY A 252 -8.05 -6.87 -6.09
N LEU A 253 -8.02 -5.57 -5.79
CA LEU A 253 -8.78 -4.57 -6.58
C LEU A 253 -8.18 -4.43 -7.97
N PHE A 254 -9.03 -4.55 -9.00
CA PHE A 254 -8.69 -4.36 -10.40
C PHE A 254 -9.56 -3.24 -10.98
N ALA A 255 -9.03 -2.03 -11.00
CA ALA A 255 -9.76 -0.84 -11.46
C ALA A 255 -9.56 -0.64 -12.98
N SER A 256 -10.58 -0.10 -13.65
CA SER A 256 -10.60 0.10 -15.11
C SER A 256 -9.47 0.99 -15.65
N ASP A 257 -9.01 1.97 -14.86
CA ASP A 257 -7.91 2.85 -15.23
C ASP A 257 -6.51 2.18 -15.22
N GLY A 258 -6.44 0.91 -14.78
CA GLY A 258 -5.29 0.02 -14.88
C GLY A 258 -5.51 -1.15 -15.85
N ASN A 259 -6.47 -1.06 -16.80
CA ASN A 259 -6.75 -2.14 -17.74
C ASN A 259 -5.57 -2.42 -18.67
N PRO A 260 -4.95 -3.62 -18.62
CA PRO A 260 -3.83 -3.96 -19.49
C PRO A 260 -4.33 -4.58 -20.81
N GLU A 261 -5.01 -3.81 -21.65
CA GLU A 261 -5.60 -4.29 -22.93
C GLU A 261 -4.59 -5.03 -23.80
N ILE A 262 -3.34 -4.61 -23.76
CA ILE A 262 -2.23 -5.25 -24.47
C ILE A 262 -2.05 -6.73 -24.06
N VAL A 263 -2.29 -7.06 -22.78
CA VAL A 263 -2.18 -8.43 -22.27
C VAL A 263 -3.34 -9.27 -22.83
N TRP A 264 -4.58 -8.74 -22.79
CA TRP A 264 -5.75 -9.47 -23.31
C TRP A 264 -5.61 -9.74 -24.80
N LYS A 265 -5.15 -8.74 -25.56
CA LYS A 265 -4.87 -8.90 -26.99
C LYS A 265 -3.80 -9.96 -27.25
N THR A 266 -2.70 -9.93 -26.50
CA THR A 266 -1.61 -10.92 -26.64
C THR A 266 -2.09 -12.34 -26.37
N LEU A 267 -2.90 -12.54 -25.30
CA LEU A 267 -3.46 -13.86 -24.99
C LEU A 267 -4.42 -14.34 -26.07
N ALA A 268 -5.25 -13.45 -26.61
CA ALA A 268 -6.18 -13.76 -27.68
C ALA A 268 -5.47 -14.12 -29.00
N ASP A 269 -4.46 -13.36 -29.39
CA ASP A 269 -3.63 -13.62 -30.57
C ASP A 269 -2.98 -15.01 -30.46
N LYS A 270 -2.44 -15.35 -29.28
CA LYS A 270 -1.85 -16.67 -29.03
C LYS A 270 -2.92 -17.78 -29.07
N CYS A 271 -4.10 -17.59 -28.47
CA CYS A 271 -5.20 -18.54 -28.55
C CYS A 271 -5.68 -18.81 -29.97
N SER A 272 -5.52 -17.85 -30.91
CA SER A 272 -5.90 -18.00 -32.29
C SER A 272 -4.94 -18.88 -33.10
N THR A 273 -3.67 -18.97 -32.67
CA THR A 273 -2.59 -19.66 -33.36
C THR A 273 -2.16 -20.96 -32.66
N ASP A 274 -2.52 -21.15 -31.38
CA ASP A 274 -2.11 -22.28 -30.56
C ASP A 274 -3.35 -22.84 -29.82
N GLU A 275 -3.90 -23.95 -30.35
CA GLU A 275 -5.11 -24.58 -29.81
C GLU A 275 -4.87 -25.23 -28.43
N GLU A 276 -3.65 -25.73 -28.16
CA GLU A 276 -3.29 -26.30 -26.89
C GLU A 276 -3.25 -25.20 -25.82
N PHE A 277 -2.60 -24.07 -26.11
CA PHE A 277 -2.62 -22.91 -25.24
C PHE A 277 -4.05 -22.46 -24.93
N ARG A 278 -4.91 -22.37 -25.97
CA ARG A 278 -6.31 -21.99 -25.79
C ARG A 278 -7.08 -22.93 -24.85
N LYS A 279 -6.85 -24.22 -24.92
CA LYS A 279 -7.49 -25.23 -24.04
C LYS A 279 -7.00 -25.12 -22.61
N MET A 280 -5.72 -24.83 -22.43
CA MET A 280 -5.07 -24.80 -21.12
C MET A 280 -5.19 -23.44 -20.41
N LEU A 281 -5.33 -22.34 -21.14
CA LEU A 281 -5.42 -20.99 -20.58
C LEU A 281 -6.62 -20.84 -19.62
N ARG A 282 -6.35 -20.27 -18.43
CA ARG A 282 -7.38 -19.76 -17.50
C ARG A 282 -6.96 -18.36 -17.05
N ILE A 283 -7.85 -17.40 -17.23
CA ILE A 283 -7.70 -16.02 -16.72
C ILE A 283 -8.48 -15.95 -15.42
N ARG A 284 -7.77 -15.88 -14.30
CA ARG A 284 -8.34 -15.94 -12.95
C ARG A 284 -8.32 -14.55 -12.30
N LEU A 285 -9.50 -14.02 -12.02
CA LEU A 285 -9.66 -12.73 -11.34
C LEU A 285 -10.17 -12.98 -9.93
N VAL A 286 -9.39 -12.56 -8.94
CA VAL A 286 -9.67 -12.79 -7.52
C VAL A 286 -9.75 -11.45 -6.79
N GLY A 287 -10.93 -11.02 -6.44
CA GLY A 287 -11.16 -9.73 -5.79
C GLY A 287 -12.22 -8.89 -6.50
N LYS A 288 -12.25 -7.61 -6.17
CA LYS A 288 -13.20 -6.69 -6.81
C LYS A 288 -12.65 -6.23 -8.15
N THR A 289 -13.22 -6.74 -9.23
CA THR A 289 -12.86 -6.36 -10.61
C THR A 289 -13.90 -5.38 -11.17
N ASP A 290 -13.42 -4.32 -11.84
CA ASP A 290 -14.28 -3.38 -12.55
C ASP A 290 -14.91 -4.07 -13.77
N PRO A 291 -16.23 -3.88 -14.04
CA PRO A 291 -16.90 -4.46 -15.19
C PRO A 291 -16.22 -4.15 -16.54
N GLU A 292 -15.55 -3.01 -16.69
CA GLU A 292 -14.81 -2.66 -17.91
C GLU A 292 -13.66 -3.64 -18.19
N ILE A 293 -12.99 -4.16 -17.17
CA ILE A 293 -11.95 -5.19 -17.31
C ILE A 293 -12.56 -6.50 -17.85
N ILE A 294 -13.67 -6.93 -17.24
CA ILE A 294 -14.37 -8.15 -17.65
C ILE A 294 -14.83 -8.04 -19.10
N ASN A 295 -15.40 -6.89 -19.48
CA ASN A 295 -15.83 -6.63 -20.86
C ASN A 295 -14.62 -6.62 -21.81
N SER A 296 -13.51 -6.00 -21.45
CA SER A 296 -12.30 -5.97 -22.27
C SER A 296 -11.74 -7.38 -22.55
N ILE A 297 -11.80 -8.29 -21.58
CA ILE A 297 -11.41 -9.71 -21.75
C ILE A 297 -12.38 -10.42 -22.70
N LYS A 298 -13.70 -10.19 -22.56
CA LYS A 298 -14.74 -10.77 -23.43
C LYS A 298 -14.63 -10.25 -24.84
N ASP A 299 -14.45 -8.95 -25.02
CA ASP A 299 -14.30 -8.30 -26.33
C ASP A 299 -13.06 -8.79 -27.08
N ALA A 300 -12.01 -9.21 -26.34
CA ALA A 300 -10.85 -9.89 -26.90
C ALA A 300 -11.12 -11.36 -27.33
N GLY A 301 -12.32 -11.90 -27.09
CA GLY A 301 -12.68 -13.28 -27.43
C GLY A 301 -12.23 -14.34 -26.41
N LEU A 302 -11.91 -13.93 -25.20
CA LEU A 302 -11.38 -14.78 -24.12
C LEU A 302 -12.44 -15.16 -23.07
N GLU A 303 -13.74 -14.96 -23.35
CA GLU A 303 -14.81 -15.26 -22.39
C GLU A 303 -14.79 -16.72 -21.90
N GLY A 304 -14.50 -17.67 -22.80
CA GLY A 304 -14.41 -19.10 -22.46
C GLY A 304 -13.23 -19.49 -21.55
N ASN A 305 -12.25 -18.59 -21.39
CA ASN A 305 -11.06 -18.77 -20.55
C ASN A 305 -11.15 -17.99 -19.25
N LEU A 306 -12.16 -17.12 -19.09
CA LEU A 306 -12.30 -16.22 -17.95
C LEU A 306 -12.97 -16.93 -16.75
N ILE A 307 -12.34 -16.81 -15.58
CA ILE A 307 -12.87 -17.26 -14.29
C ILE A 307 -12.83 -16.06 -13.33
N ASP A 308 -13.97 -15.43 -13.10
CA ASP A 308 -14.11 -14.37 -12.11
C ASP A 308 -14.59 -14.97 -10.79
N LEU A 309 -13.70 -15.03 -9.81
CA LEU A 309 -13.97 -15.57 -8.47
C LEU A 309 -14.58 -14.52 -7.54
N GLY A 310 -14.60 -13.24 -7.95
CA GLY A 310 -15.06 -12.16 -7.10
C GLY A 310 -14.22 -11.98 -5.83
N TYR A 311 -14.79 -11.29 -4.84
CA TYR A 311 -14.12 -11.11 -3.55
C TYR A 311 -13.98 -12.44 -2.81
N GLN A 312 -12.75 -12.73 -2.38
CA GLN A 312 -12.39 -13.93 -1.64
C GLN A 312 -11.65 -13.57 -0.35
N GLU A 313 -11.60 -14.50 0.59
CA GLU A 313 -10.75 -14.40 1.78
C GLU A 313 -9.26 -14.37 1.39
N HIS A 314 -8.43 -13.75 2.24
CA HIS A 314 -7.01 -13.55 1.96
C HIS A 314 -6.27 -14.86 1.61
N MET A 315 -6.49 -15.93 2.38
CA MET A 315 -5.81 -17.22 2.14
C MET A 315 -6.23 -17.90 0.82
N VAL A 316 -7.45 -17.62 0.34
CA VAL A 316 -7.87 -18.07 -1.00
C VAL A 316 -7.11 -17.31 -2.07
N ALA A 317 -6.95 -15.99 -1.91
CA ALA A 317 -6.17 -15.18 -2.84
C ALA A 317 -4.69 -15.62 -2.87
N VAL A 318 -4.09 -15.92 -1.73
CA VAL A 318 -2.71 -16.46 -1.64
C VAL A 318 -2.60 -17.80 -2.36
N ARG A 319 -3.57 -18.70 -2.19
CA ARG A 319 -3.59 -19.98 -2.92
C ARG A 319 -3.66 -19.79 -4.44
N GLU A 320 -4.48 -18.85 -4.91
CA GLU A 320 -4.58 -18.51 -6.33
C GLU A 320 -3.29 -17.88 -6.87
N GLN A 321 -2.59 -17.09 -6.06
CA GLN A 321 -1.27 -16.57 -6.41
C GLN A 321 -0.23 -17.69 -6.53
N LYS A 322 -0.25 -18.66 -5.64
CA LYS A 322 0.67 -19.83 -5.68
C LYS A 322 0.36 -20.79 -6.83
N ASN A 323 -0.90 -20.89 -7.25
CA ASN A 323 -1.32 -21.71 -8.39
C ASN A 323 -1.19 -20.99 -9.74
N ALA A 324 -0.68 -19.76 -9.77
CA ALA A 324 -0.54 -19.00 -10.99
C ALA A 324 0.66 -19.47 -11.80
N SER A 325 0.48 -19.62 -13.11
CA SER A 325 1.59 -19.78 -14.07
C SER A 325 2.14 -18.43 -14.52
N LEU A 326 1.34 -17.37 -14.37
CA LEU A 326 1.70 -15.99 -14.66
C LEU A 326 0.85 -15.03 -13.84
N LEU A 327 1.47 -14.14 -13.09
CA LEU A 327 0.80 -13.12 -12.29
C LEU A 327 0.79 -11.78 -13.03
N ILE A 328 -0.39 -11.18 -13.20
CA ILE A 328 -0.54 -9.89 -13.88
C ILE A 328 -0.55 -8.76 -12.84
N LEU A 329 0.35 -7.80 -13.00
CA LEU A 329 0.48 -6.66 -12.10
C LEU A 329 0.48 -5.33 -12.89
N PRO A 330 -0.69 -4.80 -13.29
CA PRO A 330 -0.75 -3.52 -13.96
C PRO A 330 -0.76 -2.36 -12.97
N LEU A 331 -0.08 -1.28 -13.35
CA LEU A 331 -0.21 0.05 -12.77
C LEU A 331 -1.01 0.95 -13.70
N ARG A 332 -1.40 2.10 -13.20
CA ARG A 332 -1.99 3.17 -14.01
C ARG A 332 -0.93 3.88 -14.85
N LYS A 333 -1.36 4.45 -15.98
CA LYS A 333 -0.46 5.08 -16.97
C LYS A 333 0.08 6.45 -16.52
N GLU A 334 -0.59 7.11 -15.55
CA GLU A 334 -0.20 8.46 -15.13
C GLU A 334 1.17 8.47 -14.46
N PRO A 335 2.00 9.50 -14.74
CA PRO A 335 3.38 9.58 -14.24
C PRO A 335 3.51 9.53 -12.71
N GLU A 336 2.48 9.92 -11.98
CA GLU A 336 2.46 9.89 -10.52
C GLU A 336 2.55 8.47 -9.95
N TYR A 337 2.19 7.44 -10.75
CA TYR A 337 2.31 6.04 -10.34
C TYR A 337 3.72 5.45 -10.51
N ARG A 338 4.66 6.20 -11.10
CA ARG A 338 6.06 5.77 -11.28
C ARG A 338 6.73 5.37 -9.95
N ALA A 339 6.42 6.07 -8.86
CA ALA A 339 6.95 5.78 -7.53
C ALA A 339 6.11 4.75 -6.73
N THR A 340 4.99 4.27 -7.28
CA THR A 340 4.06 3.41 -6.57
C THR A 340 4.57 1.97 -6.50
N LEU A 341 4.47 1.38 -5.30
CA LEU A 341 4.65 -0.04 -5.06
C LEU A 341 3.31 -0.61 -4.56
N PRO A 342 2.55 -1.32 -5.40
CA PRO A 342 1.30 -1.92 -4.97
C PRO A 342 1.58 -3.02 -3.93
N GLY A 343 0.72 -3.12 -2.91
CA GLY A 343 0.90 -4.11 -1.83
C GLY A 343 1.00 -5.54 -2.33
N LYS A 344 0.20 -5.89 -3.35
CA LYS A 344 0.19 -7.20 -3.99
C LYS A 344 1.52 -7.58 -4.68
N LEU A 345 2.38 -6.62 -5.03
CA LEU A 345 3.72 -6.90 -5.56
C LEU A 345 4.49 -7.83 -4.62
N PHE A 346 4.45 -7.55 -3.32
CA PHE A 346 5.23 -8.31 -2.34
C PHE A 346 4.67 -9.73 -2.15
N GLU A 347 3.35 -9.89 -2.20
CA GLU A 347 2.71 -11.20 -2.18
C GLU A 347 3.05 -12.01 -3.44
N TYR A 348 3.07 -11.35 -4.61
CA TYR A 348 3.48 -11.97 -5.87
C TYR A 348 4.95 -12.41 -5.83
N LEU A 349 5.83 -11.60 -5.25
CA LEU A 349 7.22 -12.01 -5.01
C LEU A 349 7.28 -13.26 -4.13
N ALA A 350 6.48 -13.32 -3.06
CA ALA A 350 6.44 -14.44 -2.13
C ALA A 350 5.89 -15.73 -2.73
N SER A 351 5.02 -15.63 -3.75
CA SER A 351 4.49 -16.81 -4.45
C SER A 351 5.55 -17.50 -5.33
N MET A 352 6.67 -16.83 -5.63
CA MET A 352 7.76 -17.30 -6.49
C MET A 352 7.32 -17.61 -7.94
N ASN A 353 6.19 -17.09 -8.37
CA ASN A 353 5.67 -17.24 -9.73
C ASN A 353 6.03 -16.03 -10.60
N PRO A 354 6.12 -16.21 -11.95
CA PRO A 354 6.52 -15.13 -12.85
C PRO A 354 5.53 -13.96 -12.82
N ILE A 355 6.07 -12.74 -12.73
CA ILE A 355 5.28 -11.51 -12.73
C ILE A 355 5.37 -10.83 -14.10
N LEU A 356 4.22 -10.61 -14.73
CA LEU A 356 4.05 -9.73 -15.87
C LEU A 356 3.51 -8.39 -15.37
N GLY A 357 4.40 -7.42 -15.21
CA GLY A 357 4.02 -6.06 -14.85
C GLY A 357 3.70 -5.24 -16.10
N ILE A 358 2.68 -4.36 -15.99
CA ILE A 358 2.45 -3.30 -16.99
C ILE A 358 2.58 -1.97 -16.27
N GLY A 359 3.52 -1.13 -16.68
CA GLY A 359 3.81 0.11 -15.97
C GLY A 359 5.04 0.83 -16.52
N GLN A 360 5.48 1.86 -15.80
CA GLN A 360 6.71 2.57 -16.15
C GLN A 360 7.92 1.63 -15.97
N THR A 361 8.65 1.37 -17.04
CA THR A 361 9.81 0.45 -17.06
C THR A 361 11.00 0.95 -16.24
N ASP A 362 11.04 2.25 -15.92
CA ASP A 362 12.01 2.90 -15.02
C ASP A 362 11.42 3.20 -13.62
N GLY A 363 10.21 2.71 -13.35
CA GLY A 363 9.48 2.93 -12.10
C GLY A 363 9.97 2.08 -10.93
N ALA A 364 9.43 2.37 -9.74
CA ALA A 364 9.78 1.66 -8.50
C ALA A 364 9.43 0.16 -8.57
N MET A 365 8.29 -0.19 -9.18
CA MET A 365 7.87 -1.58 -9.37
C MET A 365 8.87 -2.33 -10.26
N ALA A 366 9.26 -1.74 -11.40
CA ALA A 366 10.22 -2.34 -12.32
C ALA A 366 11.58 -2.57 -11.65
N ARG A 367 12.06 -1.63 -10.84
CA ARG A 367 13.32 -1.79 -10.08
C ARG A 367 13.29 -3.01 -9.17
N ILE A 368 12.20 -3.22 -8.42
CA ILE A 368 12.08 -4.38 -7.51
C ILE A 368 11.94 -5.69 -8.27
N VAL A 369 11.07 -5.74 -9.28
CA VAL A 369 10.86 -6.94 -10.10
C VAL A 369 12.17 -7.37 -10.78
N ASN A 370 12.90 -6.42 -11.38
CA ASN A 370 14.20 -6.69 -12.02
C ASN A 370 15.27 -7.10 -10.99
N GLN A 371 15.37 -6.42 -9.86
CA GLN A 371 16.34 -6.72 -8.80
C GLN A 371 16.14 -8.14 -8.25
N THR A 372 14.90 -8.54 -8.06
CA THR A 372 14.55 -9.87 -7.53
C THR A 372 14.57 -10.96 -8.59
N GLY A 373 14.57 -10.61 -9.88
CA GLY A 373 14.45 -11.56 -10.97
C GLY A 373 13.08 -12.24 -11.06
N ALA A 374 12.06 -11.67 -10.40
CA ALA A 374 10.74 -12.29 -10.28
C ALA A 374 9.85 -12.10 -11.52
N GLY A 375 10.32 -11.38 -12.54
CA GLY A 375 9.54 -11.13 -13.76
C GLY A 375 10.03 -9.93 -14.54
N VAL A 376 9.14 -9.36 -15.35
CA VAL A 376 9.44 -8.20 -16.21
C VAL A 376 8.28 -7.20 -16.16
N VAL A 377 8.61 -5.91 -16.20
CA VAL A 377 7.65 -4.82 -16.35
C VAL A 377 7.77 -4.24 -17.74
N PHE A 378 6.65 -4.19 -18.47
CA PHE A 378 6.56 -3.69 -19.83
C PHE A 378 5.80 -2.37 -19.88
N ASP A 379 6.08 -1.56 -20.91
CA ASP A 379 5.25 -0.40 -21.25
C ASP A 379 3.89 -0.85 -21.79
N TRP A 380 2.88 0.02 -21.67
CA TRP A 380 1.49 -0.26 -22.13
C TRP A 380 1.36 -0.50 -23.62
N ASP A 381 2.35 -0.11 -24.41
CA ASP A 381 2.29 -0.17 -25.88
C ASP A 381 3.29 -1.22 -26.44
N ASP A 382 4.04 -1.96 -25.60
CA ASP A 382 5.06 -2.94 -26.01
C ASP A 382 4.49 -4.38 -26.14
N GLN A 383 3.62 -4.57 -27.12
CA GLN A 383 2.98 -5.87 -27.35
C GLN A 383 3.95 -6.99 -27.75
N GLU A 384 5.04 -6.65 -28.47
CA GLU A 384 6.02 -7.63 -28.93
C GLU A 384 6.75 -8.28 -27.74
N SER A 385 7.24 -7.47 -26.83
CA SER A 385 7.94 -7.97 -25.62
C SER A 385 6.98 -8.72 -24.67
N VAL A 386 5.73 -8.24 -24.50
CA VAL A 386 4.71 -8.96 -23.73
C VAL A 386 4.42 -10.33 -24.35
N SER A 387 4.30 -10.41 -25.69
CA SER A 387 4.09 -11.68 -26.38
C SER A 387 5.26 -12.64 -26.21
N ALA A 388 6.49 -12.16 -26.35
CA ALA A 388 7.68 -12.96 -26.12
C ALA A 388 7.73 -13.51 -24.68
N TYR A 389 7.38 -12.70 -23.69
CA TYR A 389 7.37 -13.12 -22.29
C TYR A 389 6.26 -14.13 -21.98
N VAL A 390 5.04 -13.95 -22.51
CA VAL A 390 3.95 -14.94 -22.39
C VAL A 390 4.38 -16.28 -23.03
N ASN A 391 5.04 -16.25 -24.20
CA ASN A 391 5.55 -17.46 -24.84
C ASN A 391 6.65 -18.14 -23.98
N LEU A 392 7.54 -17.37 -23.37
CA LEU A 392 8.56 -17.90 -22.45
C LEU A 392 7.90 -18.64 -21.28
N CYS A 393 6.90 -18.03 -20.62
CA CYS A 393 6.18 -18.63 -19.51
C CYS A 393 5.40 -19.88 -19.94
N TRP A 394 4.75 -19.86 -21.11
CA TRP A 394 4.04 -21.00 -21.66
C TRP A 394 4.97 -22.18 -21.97
N ASN A 395 6.09 -21.94 -22.63
CA ASN A 395 7.07 -22.99 -22.96
C ASN A 395 7.63 -23.63 -21.67
N ARG A 396 7.84 -22.84 -20.65
CA ARG A 396 8.31 -23.32 -19.35
C ARG A 396 7.26 -24.15 -18.62
N PHE A 397 6.01 -23.72 -18.63
CA PHE A 397 4.89 -24.50 -18.11
C PHE A 397 4.80 -25.89 -18.77
N ASN A 398 4.90 -25.95 -20.11
CA ASN A 398 4.86 -27.21 -20.85
C ASN A 398 6.10 -28.10 -20.61
N ALA A 399 7.23 -27.53 -20.25
CA ALA A 399 8.43 -28.28 -19.90
C ALA A 399 8.38 -28.86 -18.45
N GLY A 400 7.27 -28.68 -17.72
CA GLY A 400 7.14 -29.10 -16.33
C GLY A 400 8.05 -28.33 -15.38
N GLY A 401 8.32 -27.04 -15.70
CA GLY A 401 9.25 -26.20 -14.96
C GLY A 401 8.78 -25.98 -13.52
N GLU A 402 9.47 -26.63 -12.58
CA GLU A 402 9.29 -26.46 -11.13
C GLU A 402 10.23 -25.37 -10.55
N GLU A 403 11.00 -24.69 -11.39
CA GLU A 403 11.95 -23.70 -10.90
C GLU A 403 11.24 -22.41 -10.47
N ASP A 404 11.51 -21.98 -9.25
CA ASP A 404 11.04 -20.72 -8.70
C ASP A 404 11.48 -19.53 -9.56
N TYR A 405 10.57 -18.57 -9.74
CA TYR A 405 10.87 -17.29 -10.34
C TYR A 405 11.39 -16.32 -9.28
N GLY A 406 12.55 -15.78 -9.55
CA GLY A 406 13.18 -14.84 -8.65
C GLY A 406 14.24 -15.51 -7.75
N ARG A 407 14.96 -14.65 -7.09
CA ARG A 407 16.01 -15.04 -6.15
C ARG A 407 15.46 -15.00 -4.73
N ALA A 408 15.21 -16.17 -4.14
CA ALA A 408 14.60 -16.30 -2.82
C ALA A 408 15.29 -15.43 -1.74
N GLU A 409 16.63 -15.34 -1.76
CA GLU A 409 17.41 -14.49 -0.84
C GLU A 409 17.05 -13.00 -0.97
N LEU A 410 16.86 -12.52 -2.21
CA LEU A 410 16.49 -11.13 -2.47
C LEU A 410 15.01 -10.86 -2.21
N ILE A 411 14.14 -11.86 -2.36
CA ILE A 411 12.73 -11.78 -2.03
C ILE A 411 12.52 -11.77 -0.50
N GLY A 412 13.26 -12.60 0.23
CA GLY A 412 13.17 -12.72 1.69
C GLY A 412 13.40 -11.42 2.46
N GLN A 413 14.15 -10.45 1.89
CA GLN A 413 14.32 -9.13 2.50
C GLN A 413 13.01 -8.32 2.59
N TYR A 414 12.00 -8.67 1.79
CA TYR A 414 10.67 -8.05 1.80
C TYR A 414 9.68 -8.76 2.72
N SER A 415 10.09 -9.80 3.45
CA SER A 415 9.22 -10.39 4.48
C SER A 415 8.96 -9.39 5.60
N ARG A 416 7.76 -9.38 6.16
CA ARG A 416 7.37 -8.50 7.29
C ARG A 416 8.33 -8.65 8.47
N LYS A 417 8.83 -9.86 8.72
CA LYS A 417 9.82 -10.14 9.77
C LYS A 417 11.15 -9.46 9.49
N SER A 418 11.68 -9.57 8.26
CA SER A 418 12.94 -8.90 7.86
C SER A 418 12.80 -7.37 7.92
N LEU A 419 11.67 -6.83 7.47
CA LEU A 419 11.40 -5.39 7.51
C LEU A 419 11.25 -4.88 8.95
N ALA A 420 10.64 -5.69 9.86
CA ALA A 420 10.55 -5.35 11.28
C ALA A 420 11.93 -5.38 11.96
N SER A 421 12.81 -6.30 11.58
CA SER A 421 14.22 -6.31 12.04
C SER A 421 14.95 -5.03 11.62
N ARG A 422 14.78 -4.59 10.36
CA ARG A 422 15.36 -3.32 9.88
C ARG A 422 14.79 -2.11 10.61
N MET A 423 13.48 -2.09 10.88
CA MET A 423 12.84 -1.03 11.67
C MET A 423 13.39 -1.01 13.11
N ALA A 424 13.53 -2.16 13.74
CA ALA A 424 14.11 -2.27 15.07
C ALA A 424 15.56 -1.76 15.13
N GLY A 425 16.38 -2.13 14.14
CA GLY A 425 17.76 -1.61 14.02
C GLY A 425 17.82 -0.10 13.81
N LEU A 426 16.84 0.47 13.07
CA LEU A 426 16.69 1.92 12.94
C LEU A 426 16.34 2.59 14.28
N LEU A 427 15.37 2.02 15.01
CA LEU A 427 14.97 2.50 16.33
C LEU A 427 16.13 2.39 17.35
N ASP A 428 16.97 1.34 17.26
CA ASP A 428 18.16 1.20 18.10
C ASP A 428 19.16 2.32 17.86
N LYS A 429 19.47 2.63 16.61
CA LYS A 429 20.34 3.76 16.25
C LYS A 429 19.81 5.09 16.81
N LEU A 430 18.50 5.33 16.64
CA LEU A 430 17.84 6.55 17.14
C LEU A 430 17.92 6.67 18.67
N SER A 431 17.64 5.58 19.40
CA SER A 431 17.64 5.59 20.87
C SER A 431 19.03 5.72 21.46
N SER A 432 20.08 5.30 20.74
CA SER A 432 21.48 5.39 21.16
C SER A 432 22.12 6.77 20.92
N SER A 433 21.48 7.60 20.07
CA SER A 433 21.95 8.96 19.76
C SER A 433 21.43 10.01 20.74
N ARG A 434 20.82 9.59 21.85
CA ARG A 434 20.25 10.44 22.92
C ARG A 434 21.23 10.67 24.10
#